data_0879e3cea971d292eb43ab6d79c2c5dc
#
_entry.id   0879e3cea971d292eb43ab6d79c2c5dc
#
_cell.length_a   1.000
_cell.length_b   1.000
_cell.length_c   1.000
_cell.angle_alpha   90.00
_cell.angle_beta   90.00
_cell.angle_gamma   90.00
#
_symmetry.space_group_name_H-M   'P 1'
#
loop_
_entity.id
_entity.type
_entity.pdbx_description
1 polymer ?
#
loop_
_entity_poly.entity_id
_entity_poly.type
_entity_poly.pdbx_seq_one_letter_code
_entity_poly.pdbx_strand_id
1 'polypeptide(L)'
;NMIVKNEAHVIESVLECMSKYIDYYIISDTGSTDNTKEIIKNYFDNIHIEGEIFDDEWKNFGYNRSKALEHCRGKVDYCWVIDADDIIVGDLFLPEKMDKDSYNLTYGKDFCYRRKQIFKVDKNWKYVGVLHEYPKSEDNSAKTEDTIEGNYYIDSRRLGDRNKNPDKYKKDCE
;
A
#
# COMPACT_ATOMS: atom_id res chain seq x y z
N ASN A 1 2.88 1.47 -3.60
CA ASN A 1 1.82 0.65 -4.20
C ASN A 1 0.56 0.70 -3.34
N MET A 2 -0.62 0.77 -3.97
CA MET A 2 -1.90 0.68 -3.26
C MET A 2 -2.99 0.15 -4.18
N ILE A 3 -4.07 -0.37 -3.59
CA ILE A 3 -5.33 -0.63 -4.26
C ILE A 3 -6.31 0.48 -3.89
N VAL A 4 -7.05 1.01 -4.85
CA VAL A 4 -7.97 2.13 -4.65
C VAL A 4 -9.34 1.87 -5.26
N LYS A 5 -10.37 2.50 -4.68
CA LYS A 5 -11.72 2.60 -5.25
C LYS A 5 -12.48 3.75 -4.60
N ASN A 6 -12.78 4.79 -5.39
CA ASN A 6 -13.54 5.97 -4.93
C ASN A 6 -12.91 6.69 -3.72
N GLU A 7 -11.62 6.95 -3.79
CA GLU A 7 -10.84 7.56 -2.71
C GLU A 7 -10.53 9.05 -2.97
N ALA A 8 -11.18 9.70 -3.94
CA ALA A 8 -10.94 11.10 -4.32
C ALA A 8 -10.94 12.08 -3.13
N HIS A 9 -11.71 11.77 -2.08
CA HIS A 9 -11.86 12.63 -0.91
C HIS A 9 -10.71 12.54 0.11
N VAL A 10 -9.81 11.53 0.00
CA VAL A 10 -8.72 11.29 0.96
C VAL A 10 -7.37 11.06 0.30
N ILE A 11 -7.34 10.67 -0.98
CA ILE A 11 -6.14 10.19 -1.65
C ILE A 11 -4.99 11.21 -1.66
N GLU A 12 -5.27 12.48 -1.82
CA GLU A 12 -4.26 13.54 -1.93
C GLU A 12 -3.34 13.59 -0.70
N SER A 13 -3.90 13.37 0.50
CA SER A 13 -3.11 13.36 1.74
C SER A 13 -2.06 12.26 1.79
N VAL A 14 -2.38 11.04 1.29
CA VAL A 14 -1.40 9.95 1.25
C VAL A 14 -0.37 10.17 0.15
N LEU A 15 -0.76 10.75 -1.00
CA LEU A 15 0.18 11.09 -2.07
C LEU A 15 1.22 12.11 -1.57
N GLU A 16 0.78 13.17 -0.90
CA GLU A 16 1.66 14.17 -0.30
C GLU A 16 2.59 13.55 0.75
N CYS A 17 2.05 12.68 1.60
CA CYS A 17 2.82 11.99 2.62
C CYS A 17 3.90 11.08 2.04
N MET A 18 3.58 10.35 0.94
CA MET A 18 4.44 9.32 0.36
C MET A 18 5.44 9.84 -0.66
N SER A 19 5.17 10.98 -1.30
CA SER A 19 5.98 11.51 -2.40
C SER A 19 7.47 11.67 -2.09
N LYS A 20 7.82 11.93 -0.83
CA LYS A 20 9.21 12.08 -0.37
C LYS A 20 9.96 10.77 -0.11
N TYR A 21 9.27 9.63 -0.21
CA TYR A 21 9.84 8.30 0.07
C TYR A 21 9.89 7.39 -1.15
N ILE A 22 9.31 7.80 -2.26
CA ILE A 22 9.14 6.94 -3.44
C ILE A 22 9.75 7.56 -4.69
N ASP A 23 10.25 6.70 -5.57
CA ASP A 23 10.77 7.07 -6.89
C ASP A 23 9.80 6.67 -8.02
N TYR A 24 8.84 5.79 -7.72
CA TYR A 24 7.88 5.26 -8.68
C TYR A 24 6.57 4.86 -8.01
N TYR A 25 5.43 5.14 -8.65
CA TYR A 25 4.13 4.71 -8.11
C TYR A 25 3.47 3.63 -8.96
N ILE A 26 2.80 2.69 -8.30
CA ILE A 26 1.98 1.65 -8.92
C ILE A 26 0.66 1.55 -8.16
N ILE A 27 -0.43 1.88 -8.85
CA ILE A 27 -1.77 1.92 -8.28
C ILE A 27 -2.66 0.93 -9.03
N SER A 28 -3.37 0.09 -8.29
CA SER A 28 -4.41 -0.81 -8.80
C SER A 28 -5.76 -0.19 -8.48
N ASP A 29 -6.42 0.38 -9.49
CA ASP A 29 -7.79 0.89 -9.39
C ASP A 29 -8.78 -0.26 -9.60
N THR A 30 -9.66 -0.46 -8.64
CA THR A 30 -10.63 -1.58 -8.63
C THR A 30 -12.04 -1.12 -9.03
N GLY A 31 -12.11 -0.15 -9.91
CA GLY A 31 -13.35 0.37 -10.49
C GLY A 31 -13.84 1.66 -9.83
N SER A 32 -12.97 2.67 -9.72
CA SER A 32 -13.38 4.02 -9.33
C SER A 32 -14.30 4.66 -10.36
N THR A 33 -15.31 5.34 -9.88
CA THR A 33 -16.29 6.11 -10.67
C THR A 33 -16.20 7.62 -10.39
N ASP A 34 -15.34 8.00 -9.44
CA ASP A 34 -15.02 9.38 -9.10
C ASP A 34 -13.68 9.82 -9.72
N ASN A 35 -13.16 10.97 -9.32
CA ASN A 35 -11.93 11.54 -9.87
C ASN A 35 -10.64 10.94 -9.25
N THR A 36 -10.69 9.80 -8.56
CA THR A 36 -9.51 9.20 -7.89
C THR A 36 -8.31 9.07 -8.83
N LYS A 37 -8.49 8.47 -10.01
CA LYS A 37 -7.39 8.27 -10.98
C LYS A 37 -6.82 9.59 -11.51
N GLU A 38 -7.68 10.56 -11.77
CA GLU A 38 -7.28 11.89 -12.26
C GLU A 38 -6.45 12.63 -11.21
N ILE A 39 -6.87 12.62 -9.95
CA ILE A 39 -6.14 13.23 -8.84
C ILE A 39 -4.75 12.62 -8.70
N ILE A 40 -4.64 11.29 -8.69
CA ILE A 40 -3.37 10.57 -8.59
C ILE A 40 -2.43 10.97 -9.72
N LYS A 41 -2.91 10.92 -10.97
CA LYS A 41 -2.11 11.24 -12.13
C LYS A 41 -1.63 12.69 -12.09
N ASN A 42 -2.54 13.64 -11.89
CA ASN A 42 -2.20 15.06 -11.85
C ASN A 42 -1.20 15.37 -10.73
N TYR A 43 -1.35 14.74 -9.56
CA TYR A 43 -0.44 14.95 -8.43
C TYR A 43 0.99 14.53 -8.81
N PHE A 44 1.19 13.31 -9.29
CA PHE A 44 2.52 12.79 -9.62
C PHE A 44 3.13 13.44 -10.85
N ASP A 45 2.33 13.78 -11.86
CA ASP A 45 2.79 14.55 -13.03
C ASP A 45 3.37 15.91 -12.60
N ASN A 46 2.72 16.59 -11.66
CA ASN A 46 3.18 17.91 -11.15
C ASN A 46 4.50 17.84 -10.39
N ILE A 47 4.80 16.74 -9.72
CA ILE A 47 6.05 16.55 -8.96
C ILE A 47 7.06 15.68 -9.70
N HIS A 48 6.78 15.30 -10.95
CA HIS A 48 7.66 14.53 -11.82
C HIS A 48 8.06 13.15 -11.28
N ILE A 49 7.17 12.47 -10.58
CA ILE A 49 7.33 11.06 -10.20
C ILE A 49 6.60 10.20 -11.22
N GLU A 50 7.34 9.32 -11.90
CA GLU A 50 6.78 8.38 -12.87
C GLU A 50 6.02 7.24 -12.19
N GLY A 51 5.05 6.65 -12.92
CA GLY A 51 4.34 5.49 -12.42
C GLY A 51 3.18 5.07 -13.31
N GLU A 52 2.40 4.12 -12.82
CA GLU A 52 1.32 3.50 -13.59
C GLU A 52 0.08 3.27 -12.72
N ILE A 53 -1.09 3.45 -13.35
CA ILE A 53 -2.39 3.09 -12.80
C ILE A 53 -2.94 1.94 -13.64
N PHE A 54 -3.28 0.83 -12.98
CA PHE A 54 -3.88 -0.36 -13.59
C PHE A 54 -5.37 -0.44 -13.24
N ASP A 55 -6.20 -0.76 -14.22
CA ASP A 55 -7.62 -1.08 -14.01
C ASP A 55 -7.74 -2.58 -13.73
N ASP A 56 -7.97 -2.95 -12.48
CA ASP A 56 -8.10 -4.33 -12.04
C ASP A 56 -9.53 -4.62 -11.58
N GLU A 57 -10.07 -5.79 -11.94
CA GLU A 57 -11.35 -6.23 -11.44
C GLU A 57 -11.27 -6.51 -9.93
N TRP A 58 -12.24 -6.00 -9.18
CA TRP A 58 -12.36 -6.33 -7.76
C TRP A 58 -12.80 -7.79 -7.54
N LYS A 59 -12.04 -8.52 -6.72
CA LYS A 59 -12.42 -9.87 -6.26
C LYS A 59 -12.47 -9.93 -4.74
N ASN A 60 -11.35 -9.70 -4.09
CA ASN A 60 -11.20 -9.58 -2.64
C ASN A 60 -9.85 -8.93 -2.31
N PHE A 61 -9.63 -8.57 -1.04
CA PHE A 61 -8.39 -7.88 -0.64
C PHE A 61 -7.14 -8.69 -0.93
N GLY A 62 -7.09 -9.97 -0.56
CA GLY A 62 -5.92 -10.82 -0.79
C GLY A 62 -5.57 -10.94 -2.27
N TYR A 63 -6.57 -11.14 -3.13
CA TYR A 63 -6.38 -11.21 -4.58
C TYR A 63 -5.87 -9.88 -5.15
N ASN A 64 -6.56 -8.77 -4.84
CA ASN A 64 -6.23 -7.47 -5.44
C ASN A 64 -4.89 -6.92 -4.92
N ARG A 65 -4.53 -7.12 -3.63
CA ARG A 65 -3.19 -6.78 -3.13
C ARG A 65 -2.11 -7.62 -3.78
N SER A 66 -2.35 -8.92 -4.00
CA SER A 66 -1.40 -9.80 -4.72
C SER A 66 -1.22 -9.34 -6.16
N LYS A 67 -2.32 -8.97 -6.83
CA LYS A 67 -2.30 -8.46 -8.20
C LYS A 67 -1.52 -7.15 -8.30
N ALA A 68 -1.76 -6.23 -7.36
CA ALA A 68 -1.02 -4.98 -7.28
C ALA A 68 0.50 -5.21 -7.08
N LEU A 69 0.90 -6.19 -6.26
CA LEU A 69 2.32 -6.58 -6.11
C LEU A 69 2.91 -7.17 -7.40
N GLU A 70 2.13 -7.94 -8.17
CA GLU A 70 2.57 -8.46 -9.48
C GLU A 70 2.93 -7.32 -10.44
N HIS A 71 2.19 -6.23 -10.44
CA HIS A 71 2.45 -5.05 -11.27
C HIS A 71 3.80 -4.38 -10.94
N CYS A 72 4.34 -4.58 -9.75
CA CYS A 72 5.65 -4.05 -9.33
C CYS A 72 6.83 -4.80 -9.95
N ARG A 73 6.64 -6.05 -10.39
CA ARG A 73 7.73 -6.91 -10.85
C ARG A 73 8.42 -6.35 -12.09
N GLY A 74 9.74 -6.30 -12.05
CA GLY A 74 10.58 -5.80 -13.13
C GLY A 74 10.56 -4.27 -13.32
N LYS A 75 9.87 -3.54 -12.44
CA LYS A 75 9.78 -2.08 -12.48
C LYS A 75 10.52 -1.41 -11.33
N VAL A 76 10.50 -2.02 -10.16
CA VAL A 76 11.11 -1.50 -8.93
C VAL A 76 11.81 -2.61 -8.16
N ASP A 77 12.76 -2.27 -7.29
CA ASP A 77 13.45 -3.23 -6.43
C ASP A 77 12.62 -3.56 -5.18
N TYR A 78 11.98 -2.54 -4.61
CA TYR A 78 11.13 -2.65 -3.43
C TYR A 78 9.75 -2.04 -3.68
N CYS A 79 8.75 -2.66 -3.12
CA CYS A 79 7.37 -2.21 -3.17
C CYS A 79 6.88 -1.93 -1.75
N TRP A 80 6.51 -0.67 -1.48
CA TRP A 80 5.82 -0.28 -0.24
C TRP A 80 4.31 -0.30 -0.48
N VAL A 81 3.60 -1.17 0.24
CA VAL A 81 2.14 -1.25 0.21
C VAL A 81 1.57 -0.35 1.31
N ILE A 82 0.66 0.55 0.93
CA ILE A 82 0.01 1.49 1.85
C ILE A 82 -1.47 1.63 1.46
N ASP A 83 -2.33 1.91 2.44
CA ASP A 83 -3.75 2.15 2.19
C ASP A 83 -4.00 3.64 1.84
N ALA A 84 -5.04 3.92 1.06
CA ALA A 84 -5.33 5.26 0.51
C ALA A 84 -5.63 6.33 1.57
N ASP A 85 -5.93 5.91 2.78
CA ASP A 85 -6.24 6.77 3.92
C ASP A 85 -5.21 6.71 5.06
N ASP A 86 -4.10 5.99 4.87
CA ASP A 86 -2.98 5.96 5.81
C ASP A 86 -2.12 7.22 5.69
N ILE A 87 -1.56 7.69 6.80
CA ILE A 87 -0.55 8.76 6.83
C ILE A 87 0.60 8.42 7.77
N ILE A 88 1.78 8.94 7.47
CA ILE A 88 2.95 8.85 8.35
C ILE A 88 2.94 10.06 9.27
N VAL A 89 3.00 9.82 10.58
CA VAL A 89 3.11 10.84 11.62
C VAL A 89 4.48 10.72 12.27
N GLY A 90 5.20 11.85 12.37
CA GLY A 90 6.57 11.89 12.90
C GLY A 90 7.64 11.71 11.83
N ASP A 91 8.85 11.37 12.27
CA ASP A 91 10.03 11.32 11.44
C ASP A 91 10.39 9.87 11.09
N LEU A 92 10.05 9.46 9.87
CA LEU A 92 10.46 8.18 9.32
C LEU A 92 11.69 8.38 8.42
N PHE A 93 12.71 7.56 8.65
CA PHE A 93 13.91 7.51 7.82
C PHE A 93 14.08 6.10 7.27
N LEU A 94 14.08 5.98 5.95
CA LEU A 94 14.42 4.71 5.30
C LEU A 94 15.92 4.43 5.44
N PRO A 95 16.34 3.16 5.55
CA PRO A 95 17.75 2.81 5.54
C PRO A 95 18.43 3.30 4.26
N GLU A 96 19.67 3.79 4.33
CA GLU A 96 20.47 4.19 3.15
C GLU A 96 20.59 3.04 2.15
N LYS A 97 20.61 1.80 2.64
CA LYS A 97 20.62 0.60 1.83
C LYS A 97 19.56 -0.39 2.31
N MET A 98 18.65 -0.69 1.42
CA MET A 98 17.65 -1.73 1.59
C MET A 98 18.27 -3.08 1.24
N ASP A 99 18.44 -4.01 2.18
CA ASP A 99 19.11 -5.31 2.00
C ASP A 99 18.30 -6.52 2.49
N LYS A 100 17.16 -6.31 3.14
CA LYS A 100 16.28 -7.39 3.59
C LYS A 100 15.19 -7.69 2.57
N ASP A 101 14.59 -8.86 2.68
CA ASP A 101 13.50 -9.29 1.80
C ASP A 101 12.18 -8.59 2.12
N SER A 102 12.04 -8.11 3.36
CA SER A 102 10.89 -7.30 3.78
C SER A 102 11.20 -6.42 4.99
N TYR A 103 10.38 -5.36 5.16
CA TYR A 103 10.46 -4.49 6.31
C TYR A 103 9.09 -4.28 6.95
N ASN A 104 9.11 -4.30 8.29
CA ASN A 104 7.97 -3.94 9.11
C ASN A 104 8.00 -2.45 9.42
N LEU A 105 6.81 -1.84 9.47
CA LEU A 105 6.60 -0.46 9.87
C LEU A 105 5.72 -0.41 11.13
N THR A 106 5.90 0.63 11.93
CA THR A 106 5.11 0.84 13.15
C THR A 106 3.78 1.52 12.82
N TYR A 107 2.70 0.96 13.31
CA TYR A 107 1.33 1.45 13.18
C TYR A 107 0.74 1.79 14.56
N GLY A 108 -0.08 2.85 14.59
CA GLY A 108 -0.84 3.27 15.76
C GLY A 108 -0.05 4.13 16.73
N LYS A 109 -0.75 5.07 17.37
CA LYS A 109 -0.17 6.04 18.31
C LYS A 109 -0.08 5.48 19.73
N ASP A 110 -1.21 5.08 20.29
CA ASP A 110 -1.31 4.67 21.70
C ASP A 110 -1.10 3.16 21.87
N PHE A 111 -1.55 2.39 20.88
CA PHE A 111 -1.30 0.97 20.78
C PHE A 111 -0.50 0.70 19.49
N CYS A 112 0.82 0.60 19.67
CA CYS A 112 1.73 0.36 18.56
C CYS A 112 1.83 -1.12 18.22
N TYR A 113 1.76 -1.43 16.92
CA TYR A 113 2.01 -2.76 16.39
C TYR A 113 2.81 -2.67 15.07
N ARG A 114 3.42 -3.77 14.68
CA ARG A 114 4.23 -3.83 13.46
C ARG A 114 3.47 -4.53 12.35
N ARG A 115 3.53 -3.95 11.15
CA ARG A 115 3.00 -4.55 9.93
C ARG A 115 4.09 -4.63 8.87
N LYS A 116 4.18 -5.78 8.20
CA LYS A 116 5.05 -5.96 7.05
C LYS A 116 4.44 -5.22 5.86
N GLN A 117 5.12 -4.19 5.38
CA GLN A 117 4.59 -3.28 4.36
C GLN A 117 5.56 -3.00 3.20
N ILE A 118 6.86 -3.24 3.38
CA ILE A 118 7.84 -3.06 2.31
C ILE A 118 8.39 -4.42 1.92
N PHE A 119 8.38 -4.70 0.62
CA PHE A 119 8.69 -6.01 0.05
C PHE A 119 9.70 -5.89 -1.07
N LYS A 120 10.74 -6.72 -1.04
CA LYS A 120 11.62 -6.92 -2.18
C LYS A 120 10.88 -7.69 -3.26
N VAL A 121 10.69 -7.08 -4.45
CA VAL A 121 9.73 -7.58 -5.45
C VAL A 121 10.13 -8.90 -6.12
N ASP A 122 11.39 -9.31 -6.03
CA ASP A 122 11.91 -10.57 -6.57
C ASP A 122 11.55 -11.81 -5.71
N LYS A 123 10.90 -11.65 -4.56
CA LYS A 123 10.63 -12.70 -3.57
C LYS A 123 9.26 -13.36 -3.66
N ASN A 124 8.60 -13.23 -4.76
CA ASN A 124 7.33 -13.92 -5.06
C ASN A 124 6.27 -13.77 -3.96
N TRP A 125 6.03 -12.53 -3.55
CA TRP A 125 5.06 -12.20 -2.52
C TRP A 125 3.61 -12.34 -3.01
N LYS A 126 2.76 -12.82 -2.09
CA LYS A 126 1.32 -12.91 -2.27
C LYS A 126 0.60 -12.67 -0.96
N TYR A 127 -0.55 -12.04 -1.02
CA TYR A 127 -1.45 -11.94 0.13
C TYR A 127 -2.35 -13.16 0.23
N VAL A 128 -2.41 -13.75 1.41
CA VAL A 128 -3.22 -14.94 1.73
C VAL A 128 -4.36 -14.54 2.65
N GLY A 129 -5.56 -14.99 2.34
CA GLY A 129 -6.79 -14.68 3.07
C GLY A 129 -7.71 -13.74 2.29
N VAL A 130 -9.02 -13.88 2.51
CA VAL A 130 -10.06 -13.03 1.92
C VAL A 130 -10.26 -11.79 2.79
N LEU A 131 -10.26 -11.98 4.11
CA LEU A 131 -10.30 -10.97 5.17
C LEU A 131 -9.11 -11.19 6.10
N HIS A 132 -8.56 -10.09 6.64
CA HIS A 132 -7.35 -10.12 7.47
C HIS A 132 -6.18 -10.80 6.75
N GLU A 133 -6.05 -10.48 5.47
CA GLU A 133 -5.01 -10.97 4.60
C GLU A 133 -3.61 -10.60 5.10
N TYR A 134 -2.67 -11.51 4.94
CA TYR A 134 -1.28 -11.31 5.31
C TYR A 134 -0.34 -11.67 4.16
N PRO A 135 0.80 -10.98 4.02
CA PRO A 135 1.77 -11.25 2.97
C PRO A 135 2.61 -12.49 3.29
N LYS A 136 2.79 -13.36 2.29
CA LYS A 136 3.62 -14.56 2.34
C LYS A 136 4.41 -14.70 1.05
N SER A 137 5.67 -15.13 1.13
CA SER A 137 6.43 -15.58 -0.03
C SER A 137 6.02 -17.01 -0.37
N GLU A 138 5.47 -17.23 -1.58
CA GLU A 138 4.90 -18.55 -1.99
C GLU A 138 5.94 -19.65 -2.06
N ASP A 139 7.15 -19.33 -2.52
CA ASP A 139 8.28 -20.25 -2.69
C ASP A 139 9.23 -20.26 -1.49
N ASN A 140 8.88 -19.59 -0.41
CA ASN A 140 9.72 -19.37 0.76
C ASN A 140 11.10 -18.76 0.38
N SER A 141 11.18 -17.98 -0.70
CA SER A 141 12.42 -17.29 -1.09
C SER A 141 12.76 -16.12 -0.18
N ALA A 142 11.77 -15.51 0.45
CA ALA A 142 11.99 -14.47 1.46
C ALA A 142 12.43 -15.08 2.79
N LYS A 143 13.62 -14.71 3.27
CA LYS A 143 14.27 -15.27 4.48
C LYS A 143 14.59 -14.22 5.52
N THR A 144 14.74 -12.97 5.08
CA THR A 144 15.22 -11.88 5.94
C THR A 144 14.18 -10.80 6.07
N GLU A 145 14.00 -10.32 7.30
CA GLU A 145 13.15 -9.18 7.59
C GLU A 145 13.78 -8.27 8.63
N ASP A 146 13.39 -7.02 8.63
CA ASP A 146 13.80 -6.03 9.61
C ASP A 146 12.62 -5.11 9.93
N THR A 147 12.79 -4.26 10.94
CA THR A 147 11.84 -3.21 11.28
C THR A 147 12.51 -1.86 11.07
N ILE A 148 11.84 -0.97 10.36
CA ILE A 148 12.28 0.41 10.28
C ILE A 148 11.89 1.09 11.58
N GLU A 149 12.88 1.32 12.42
CA GLU A 149 12.70 1.99 13.73
C GLU A 149 12.74 3.51 13.54
N GLY A 150 12.16 4.25 14.47
CA GLY A 150 12.15 5.70 14.43
C GLY A 150 11.08 6.30 15.33
N ASN A 151 11.06 7.63 15.39
CA ASN A 151 10.03 8.37 16.11
C ASN A 151 8.85 8.68 15.20
N TYR A 152 8.21 7.64 14.68
CA TYR A 152 7.07 7.72 13.79
C TYR A 152 6.05 6.61 14.05
N TYR A 153 4.86 6.81 13.50
CA TYR A 153 3.87 5.74 13.33
C TYR A 153 3.02 6.01 12.09
N ILE A 154 2.44 4.97 11.52
CA ILE A 154 1.43 5.09 10.47
C ILE A 154 0.06 5.14 11.16
N ASP A 155 -0.69 6.18 10.86
CA ASP A 155 -2.06 6.37 11.31
C ASP A 155 -3.03 5.91 10.24
N SER A 156 -3.72 4.80 10.52
CA SER A 156 -4.82 4.28 9.68
C SER A 156 -6.10 5.03 10.03
N ARG A 157 -6.31 6.16 9.39
CA ARG A 157 -7.42 7.09 9.69
C ARG A 157 -8.81 6.51 9.50
N ARG A 158 -8.93 5.41 8.75
CA ARG A 158 -10.20 4.73 8.42
C ARG A 158 -11.22 5.64 7.73
N LEU A 159 -10.76 6.53 6.87
CA LEU A 159 -11.56 7.51 6.14
C LEU A 159 -11.95 7.03 4.73
N GLY A 160 -11.38 5.94 4.25
CA GLY A 160 -11.62 5.37 2.93
C GLY A 160 -13.11 5.07 2.67
N ASP A 161 -13.51 5.05 1.41
CA ASP A 161 -14.91 4.92 0.98
C ASP A 161 -15.59 3.66 1.54
N ARG A 162 -14.86 2.54 1.61
CA ARG A 162 -15.34 1.30 2.23
C ARG A 162 -15.80 1.50 3.69
N ASN A 163 -15.16 2.36 4.44
CA ASN A 163 -15.47 2.59 5.86
C ASN A 163 -16.80 3.33 6.08
N LYS A 164 -17.34 3.98 5.05
CA LYS A 164 -18.66 4.62 5.06
C LYS A 164 -19.81 3.60 5.02
N ASN A 165 -19.55 2.36 4.62
CA ASN A 165 -20.56 1.31 4.52
C ASN A 165 -20.69 0.53 5.84
N PRO A 166 -21.83 0.60 6.57
CA PRO A 166 -22.02 -0.14 7.81
C PRO A 166 -22.08 -1.67 7.61
N ASP A 167 -22.44 -2.14 6.42
CA ASP A 167 -22.55 -3.56 6.07
C ASP A 167 -21.28 -4.12 5.39
N LYS A 168 -20.15 -3.42 5.48
CA LYS A 168 -18.90 -3.79 4.80
C LYS A 168 -18.46 -5.23 5.07
N TYR A 169 -18.60 -5.71 6.30
CA TYR A 169 -18.21 -7.06 6.67
C TYR A 169 -19.17 -8.17 6.16
N LYS A 170 -20.46 -7.85 5.97
CA LYS A 170 -21.40 -8.80 5.35
C LYS A 170 -21.05 -9.04 3.90
N LYS A 171 -20.77 -7.97 3.16
CA LYS A 171 -20.37 -8.05 1.74
C LYS A 171 -19.04 -8.77 1.52
N ASP A 172 -18.14 -8.74 2.50
CA ASP A 172 -16.87 -9.45 2.42
C ASP A 172 -17.03 -10.96 2.66
N CYS A 173 -18.16 -11.42 3.23
CA CYS A 173 -18.48 -12.82 3.50
C CYS A 173 -19.29 -13.51 2.39
N GLU A 174 -19.83 -12.75 1.44
CA GLU A 174 -20.55 -13.24 0.24
C GLU A 174 -19.58 -13.48 -0.93
#